data_4c24d9c33241b283cb313b28b22a611a
#
_entry.id   4c24d9c33241b283cb313b28b22a611a
#
_cell.length_a   1.000
_cell.length_b   1.000
_cell.length_c   1.000
_cell.angle_alpha   90.00
_cell.angle_beta   90.00
_cell.angle_gamma   90.00
#
_symmetry.space_group_name_H-M   'P 1'
#
loop_
_entity.id
_entity.type
_entity.pdbx_description
1 polymer ?
#
loop_
_entity_poly.entity_id
_entity_poly.type
_entity_poly.pdbx_seq_one_letter_code
_entity_poly.pdbx_strand_id
1 'polypeptide(L)'
;TIHIFIYRQREGIIVADERKVYRSPARAQRAASGAGPARQQDGAGVPPRTPKQPPRKTSKKRRSRAVLGLCAACLVLVIVLAVVLTRCSAGPTGPAKADFGTPAAAWQKNELGYYFNESGEAMPAAVLKGIDVSKYQGAVDWEKAKSNGVDFAIIRCGFGGEWDGQEQGWNQDDPQWRRNADECTRLGIPFGAYLYSYATTVEEARSEADHVARLLGLTAPPQEGLDDYTAAPYRLSYPVYYDLEDKYISGVFPSEMAEITQAFFDRLTEYGYTGAQGLYASRNWVRARMTDPAFDKWRDNLWIARFSDDLDYAGTYDMWQCTFSAPGADYGVQSETVDLDFVMRPFKFTGVSACNGKTAAPVFLNDTYTDELHMDGKDAYATLATNEPGKEDGGRRVYWTTSDKTVATVDKNGTVRARTDSGECTITATLADGTESLTCRVRVGDITVPIFATAGLRGDRATLADAAALKGATPDSILLDAGDSLHGTESASLTGGMDMLSAFSAAGYDLHAMALTDFAYGTTRLVSDANMGSGPSLASNLLNNEGTAVFYRSTSWSRNRVTNGRYTVVGRAGYKIGFFVLNDPAQAAVISASNGEFITARDWNDTAAEQITALQNAGCDAILAIVST
;
A
#
# COMPACT_ATOMS: atom_id res chain seq x y z
N THR A 1 6.09 -34.63 -3.66
CA THR A 1 7.33 -33.91 -3.28
C THR A 1 7.17 -32.46 -3.61
N ILE A 2 7.60 -31.59 -2.70
CA ILE A 2 7.48 -30.12 -2.88
C ILE A 2 8.90 -29.57 -3.05
N HIS A 3 9.09 -28.80 -4.09
CA HIS A 3 10.35 -28.16 -4.42
C HIS A 3 10.17 -26.64 -4.49
N ILE A 4 11.16 -25.90 -3.97
CA ILE A 4 11.19 -24.43 -4.07
C ILE A 4 12.39 -24.04 -4.94
N PHE A 5 12.12 -23.33 -6.03
CA PHE A 5 13.13 -22.82 -6.96
C PHE A 5 13.25 -21.32 -6.81
N ILE A 6 14.48 -20.80 -6.80
CA ILE A 6 14.78 -19.38 -6.68
C ILE A 6 15.39 -18.89 -7.99
N TYR A 7 14.79 -17.86 -8.56
CA TYR A 7 15.34 -17.10 -9.68
C TYR A 7 15.83 -15.74 -9.20
N ARG A 8 17.10 -15.43 -9.42
CA ARG A 8 17.68 -14.10 -9.17
C ARG A 8 18.00 -13.41 -10.49
N GLN A 9 17.58 -12.18 -10.64
CA GLN A 9 17.72 -11.41 -11.88
C GLN A 9 19.17 -11.23 -12.38
N ARG A 10 20.18 -11.43 -11.51
CA ARG A 10 21.61 -11.28 -11.83
C ARG A 10 22.40 -12.58 -12.02
N GLU A 11 21.90 -13.73 -11.61
CA GLU A 11 22.69 -14.97 -11.49
C GLU A 11 22.07 -16.22 -12.13
N GLY A 12 20.88 -16.14 -12.72
CA GLY A 12 20.19 -17.31 -13.27
C GLY A 12 19.46 -18.16 -12.21
N ILE A 13 18.98 -19.34 -12.62
CA ILE A 13 18.23 -20.24 -11.73
C ILE A 13 19.19 -20.91 -10.74
N ILE A 14 18.98 -20.70 -9.46
CA ILE A 14 19.66 -21.40 -8.38
C ILE A 14 18.65 -22.37 -7.75
N VAL A 15 18.96 -23.67 -7.76
CA VAL A 15 18.17 -24.67 -7.04
C VAL A 15 18.44 -24.50 -5.55
N ALA A 16 17.41 -24.26 -4.74
CA ALA A 16 17.56 -24.23 -3.29
C ALA A 16 17.97 -25.61 -2.78
N ASP A 17 19.00 -25.68 -1.94
CA ASP A 17 19.51 -26.92 -1.34
C ASP A 17 18.41 -27.58 -0.51
N GLU A 18 18.06 -28.83 -0.84
CA GLU A 18 16.99 -29.64 -0.21
C GLU A 18 17.17 -29.87 1.31
N ARG A 19 18.24 -29.38 1.91
CA ARG A 19 18.66 -29.74 3.27
C ARG A 19 18.09 -28.89 4.40
N LYS A 20 17.17 -27.95 4.16
CA LYS A 20 16.57 -27.10 5.20
C LYS A 20 15.04 -27.22 5.30
N VAL A 21 14.49 -28.37 4.98
CA VAL A 21 13.11 -28.67 5.37
C VAL A 21 13.12 -29.17 6.82
N TYR A 22 12.60 -28.37 7.73
CA TYR A 22 12.43 -28.77 9.13
C TYR A 22 11.41 -29.90 9.19
N ARG A 23 11.89 -31.14 9.34
CA ARG A 23 11.04 -32.27 9.76
C ARG A 23 11.00 -32.27 11.28
N SER A 24 9.82 -32.11 11.86
CA SER A 24 9.58 -32.28 13.27
C SER A 24 10.10 -33.66 13.74
N PRO A 25 10.94 -33.74 14.77
CA PRO A 25 11.33 -35.05 15.30
C PRO A 25 10.13 -35.68 16.02
N ALA A 26 9.75 -36.87 15.56
CA ALA A 26 8.73 -37.68 16.20
C ALA A 26 9.11 -37.88 17.69
N ARG A 27 8.20 -37.52 18.57
CA ARG A 27 8.27 -37.64 20.02
C ARG A 27 8.41 -39.12 20.41
N ALA A 28 9.63 -39.56 20.72
CA ALA A 28 9.84 -40.84 21.38
C ALA A 28 9.47 -40.68 22.86
N GLN A 29 8.32 -41.24 23.24
CA GLN A 29 7.98 -41.49 24.62
C GLN A 29 8.96 -42.50 25.20
N ARG A 30 9.63 -42.15 26.29
CA ARG A 30 10.05 -43.15 27.30
C ARG A 30 9.88 -42.59 28.70
N ALA A 31 9.15 -43.37 29.43
CA ALA A 31 8.79 -43.21 30.82
C ALA A 31 9.94 -43.61 31.77
N ALA A 32 9.87 -43.03 32.93
CA ALA A 32 9.98 -43.59 34.26
C ALA A 32 11.31 -43.73 34.98
N SER A 33 11.21 -43.30 36.19
CA SER A 33 11.85 -43.74 37.47
C SER A 33 13.26 -43.19 37.72
N GLY A 34 13.57 -42.62 38.85
CA GLY A 34 13.08 -42.65 40.19
C GLY A 34 14.23 -42.25 41.11
N ALA A 35 13.92 -41.72 42.26
CA ALA A 35 14.69 -41.62 43.48
C ALA A 35 15.74 -40.51 43.69
N GLY A 36 15.41 -39.61 44.63
CA GLY A 36 16.34 -38.79 45.42
C GLY A 36 16.91 -39.64 46.60
N PRO A 37 17.39 -39.11 47.69
CA PRO A 37 17.62 -37.74 48.16
C PRO A 37 18.96 -37.54 48.91
N ALA A 38 19.12 -36.43 49.59
CA ALA A 38 19.87 -36.11 50.79
C ALA A 38 21.13 -35.24 50.68
N ARG A 39 21.02 -34.12 51.26
CA ARG A 39 21.42 -33.59 52.56
C ARG A 39 22.85 -33.03 52.74
N GLN A 40 22.80 -31.73 53.16
CA GLN A 40 23.56 -31.13 54.31
C GLN A 40 25.07 -30.89 54.10
N GLN A 41 25.68 -29.85 54.56
CA GLN A 41 25.50 -28.83 55.62
C GLN A 41 26.67 -27.83 55.59
N ASP A 42 26.36 -26.60 55.99
CA ASP A 42 27.11 -25.75 56.94
C ASP A 42 28.52 -25.21 56.66
N GLY A 43 28.65 -23.94 56.96
CA GLY A 43 29.90 -23.36 57.42
C GLY A 43 30.02 -21.84 57.32
N ALA A 44 29.65 -21.20 58.41
CA ALA A 44 29.80 -19.82 58.72
C ALA A 44 31.24 -19.31 58.84
N GLY A 45 31.47 -18.01 58.67
CA GLY A 45 32.69 -17.36 59.11
C GLY A 45 32.77 -15.88 58.78
N VAL A 46 32.61 -15.06 59.79
CA VAL A 46 32.59 -13.59 59.85
C VAL A 46 34.00 -13.01 60.18
N PRO A 47 34.26 -11.69 60.06
CA PRO A 47 35.52 -11.02 59.62
C PRO A 47 36.45 -10.58 60.73
N PRO A 48 37.53 -9.85 60.49
CA PRO A 48 37.65 -8.57 61.15
C PRO A 48 38.49 -7.44 60.48
N ARG A 49 37.95 -6.29 60.68
CA ARG A 49 38.49 -5.00 61.19
C ARG A 49 39.89 -4.47 60.81
N THR A 50 39.80 -3.20 60.44
CA THR A 50 40.77 -2.10 60.33
C THR A 50 41.78 -1.95 61.48
N PRO A 51 42.86 -1.13 61.30
CA PRO A 51 42.98 0.11 62.07
C PRO A 51 43.59 1.35 61.39
N LYS A 52 43.21 2.43 61.98
CA LYS A 52 43.41 3.86 61.99
C LYS A 52 44.84 4.41 61.87
N GLN A 53 44.92 5.53 61.20
CA GLN A 53 45.60 6.83 61.33
C GLN A 53 46.79 6.99 62.34
N PRO A 54 47.64 8.05 62.17
CA PRO A 54 47.34 9.45 62.37
C PRO A 54 48.25 10.49 61.59
N PRO A 55 48.12 11.83 61.90
CA PRO A 55 48.34 12.93 61.00
C PRO A 55 49.60 13.78 61.28
N ARG A 56 49.97 14.71 60.39
CA ARG A 56 50.70 15.95 60.70
C ARG A 56 50.78 16.91 59.53
N LYS A 57 50.23 18.05 59.68
CA LYS A 57 50.60 19.47 60.07
C LYS A 57 51.34 20.28 59.00
N THR A 58 50.59 21.23 58.48
CA THR A 58 50.83 22.66 58.25
C THR A 58 52.13 23.19 57.71
N SER A 59 52.07 23.93 56.60
CA SER A 59 52.67 25.30 56.52
C SER A 59 51.89 26.20 55.53
N LYS A 60 51.58 27.37 56.03
CA LYS A 60 50.89 28.47 55.34
C LYS A 60 51.86 29.32 54.54
N LYS A 61 51.30 30.04 53.53
CA LYS A 61 51.70 31.29 52.89
C LYS A 61 52.55 31.20 51.62
N ARG A 62 51.87 31.47 50.52
CA ARG A 62 52.15 32.37 49.37
C ARG A 62 51.58 31.80 48.09
N ARG A 63 50.30 31.98 47.89
CA ARG A 63 49.68 31.81 46.53
C ARG A 63 48.31 32.46 46.46
N SER A 64 48.23 33.72 46.84
CA SER A 64 46.93 34.43 46.87
C SER A 64 46.65 35.29 45.62
N ARG A 65 47.63 35.55 44.75
CA ARG A 65 47.36 36.30 43.51
C ARG A 65 47.32 35.53 42.23
N ALA A 66 47.96 34.35 42.14
CA ALA A 66 47.88 33.45 40.98
C ALA A 66 46.56 32.69 40.95
N VAL A 67 45.99 32.36 42.11
CA VAL A 67 44.69 31.65 42.19
C VAL A 67 43.53 32.56 41.80
N LEU A 68 43.56 33.86 42.12
CA LEU A 68 42.52 34.83 41.72
C LEU A 68 42.52 35.04 40.20
N GLY A 69 43.72 35.12 39.57
CA GLY A 69 43.84 35.22 38.12
C GLY A 69 43.36 33.96 37.38
N LEU A 70 43.65 32.77 37.95
CA LEU A 70 43.19 31.48 37.36
C LEU A 70 41.69 31.31 37.51
N CYS A 71 41.09 31.69 38.65
CA CYS A 71 39.65 31.65 38.87
C CYS A 71 38.90 32.66 37.96
N ALA A 72 39.44 33.85 37.71
CA ALA A 72 38.87 34.81 36.78
C ALA A 72 38.95 34.30 35.33
N ALA A 73 40.07 33.69 34.93
CA ALA A 73 40.22 33.08 33.60
C ALA A 73 39.30 31.87 33.43
N CYS A 74 39.14 31.02 34.45
CA CYS A 74 38.17 29.90 34.42
C CYS A 74 36.73 30.38 34.38
N LEU A 75 36.39 31.48 35.09
CA LEU A 75 35.05 32.07 35.04
C LEU A 75 34.73 32.65 33.65
N VAL A 76 35.69 33.33 33.04
CA VAL A 76 35.55 33.85 31.67
C VAL A 76 35.45 32.67 30.68
N LEU A 77 36.24 31.61 30.87
CA LEU A 77 36.16 30.42 30.03
C LEU A 77 34.80 29.70 30.17
N VAL A 78 34.28 29.58 31.40
CA VAL A 78 32.94 29.02 31.68
C VAL A 78 31.84 29.92 31.09
N ILE A 79 31.97 31.23 31.19
CA ILE A 79 31.00 32.16 30.56
C ILE A 79 31.08 32.08 29.04
N VAL A 80 32.28 32.03 28.44
CA VAL A 80 32.46 31.85 27.00
C VAL A 80 31.94 30.48 26.56
N LEU A 81 32.24 29.44 27.34
CA LEU A 81 31.72 28.09 27.06
C LEU A 81 30.19 28.03 27.21
N ALA A 82 29.62 28.70 28.23
CA ALA A 82 28.17 28.82 28.40
C ALA A 82 27.53 29.64 27.26
N VAL A 83 28.16 30.73 26.82
CA VAL A 83 27.67 31.52 25.67
C VAL A 83 27.86 30.76 24.35
N VAL A 84 28.94 30.00 24.19
CA VAL A 84 29.14 29.12 23.03
C VAL A 84 28.16 27.96 23.08
N LEU A 85 27.94 27.33 24.21
CA LEU A 85 26.95 26.24 24.37
C LEU A 85 25.52 26.77 24.22
N THR A 86 25.19 27.98 24.67
CA THR A 86 23.88 28.59 24.44
C THR A 86 23.71 29.09 23.00
N ARG A 87 24.78 29.45 22.30
CA ARG A 87 24.74 29.79 20.88
C ARG A 87 24.82 28.54 19.96
N CYS A 88 25.44 27.45 20.44
CA CYS A 88 25.46 26.16 19.72
C CYS A 88 24.23 25.30 20.00
N SER A 89 23.40 25.64 21.00
CA SER A 89 22.14 24.96 21.26
C SER A 89 20.94 25.52 20.47
N ALA A 90 21.14 26.54 19.65
CA ALA A 90 20.21 26.90 18.59
C ALA A 90 20.59 26.12 17.31
N GLY A 91 20.61 24.80 17.38
CA GLY A 91 20.39 23.94 16.21
C GLY A 91 19.06 24.36 15.58
N PRO A 92 18.84 24.09 14.30
CA PRO A 92 17.56 24.38 13.68
C PRO A 92 16.48 23.83 14.61
N THR A 93 15.63 24.71 15.12
CA THR A 93 14.45 24.32 15.86
C THR A 93 13.73 23.30 14.98
N GLY A 94 13.48 22.10 15.48
CA GLY A 94 12.71 21.09 14.79
C GLY A 94 11.38 21.64 14.30
N PRO A 95 10.57 20.85 13.61
CA PRO A 95 9.28 21.31 13.12
C PRO A 95 8.46 21.87 14.27
N ALA A 96 7.71 22.94 14.00
CA ALA A 96 6.77 23.49 14.96
C ALA A 96 5.75 22.39 15.35
N LYS A 97 5.19 22.49 16.56
CA LYS A 97 4.02 21.67 16.87
C LYS A 97 2.89 22.11 15.93
N ALA A 98 2.19 21.14 15.32
CA ALA A 98 1.05 21.44 14.46
C ALA A 98 0.01 22.28 15.22
N ASP A 99 -0.36 23.40 14.65
CA ASP A 99 -1.42 24.28 15.16
C ASP A 99 -2.34 24.62 13.99
N PHE A 100 -3.50 24.02 14.00
CA PHE A 100 -4.50 24.21 12.95
C PHE A 100 -5.43 25.39 13.22
N GLY A 101 -5.25 26.12 14.35
CA GLY A 101 -6.09 27.23 14.78
C GLY A 101 -7.48 26.78 15.28
N THR A 102 -8.42 27.72 15.29
CA THR A 102 -9.79 27.44 15.70
C THR A 102 -10.52 26.65 14.59
N PRO A 103 -11.20 25.54 14.93
CA PRO A 103 -11.99 24.80 13.95
C PRO A 103 -13.04 25.69 13.25
N ALA A 104 -13.15 25.54 11.93
CA ALA A 104 -14.23 26.12 11.16
C ALA A 104 -15.50 25.24 11.23
N ALA A 105 -16.58 25.70 10.63
CA ALA A 105 -17.75 24.84 10.36
C ALA A 105 -17.32 23.68 9.46
N ALA A 106 -18.09 22.57 9.53
CA ALA A 106 -17.82 21.38 8.72
C ALA A 106 -17.59 21.74 7.23
N TRP A 107 -16.54 21.15 6.67
CA TRP A 107 -16.15 21.29 5.26
C TRP A 107 -15.82 22.74 4.83
N GLN A 108 -15.49 23.60 5.78
CA GLN A 108 -15.08 24.98 5.52
C GLN A 108 -13.64 25.24 5.98
N LYS A 109 -12.99 26.23 5.37
CA LYS A 109 -11.69 26.72 5.79
C LYS A 109 -11.80 27.64 6.99
N ASN A 110 -10.89 27.50 7.93
CA ASN A 110 -10.71 28.48 8.98
C ASN A 110 -9.84 29.68 8.50
N GLU A 111 -9.54 30.61 9.43
CA GLU A 111 -8.73 31.80 9.15
C GLU A 111 -7.28 31.46 8.72
N LEU A 112 -6.77 30.28 9.11
CA LEU A 112 -5.45 29.79 8.71
C LEU A 112 -5.48 29.04 7.37
N GLY A 113 -6.66 28.82 6.77
CA GLY A 113 -6.84 28.17 5.48
C GLY A 113 -6.93 26.64 5.53
N TYR A 114 -7.04 26.04 6.71
CA TYR A 114 -7.27 24.60 6.85
C TYR A 114 -8.75 24.25 6.78
N TYR A 115 -9.08 23.22 6.04
CA TYR A 115 -10.41 22.61 6.07
C TYR A 115 -10.60 21.76 7.32
N PHE A 116 -11.85 21.66 7.77
CA PHE A 116 -12.24 20.83 8.90
C PHE A 116 -13.37 19.88 8.48
N ASN A 117 -13.31 18.63 8.96
CA ASN A 117 -14.34 17.62 8.74
C ASN A 117 -15.56 17.86 9.65
N GLU A 118 -16.58 16.97 9.59
CA GLU A 118 -17.78 17.04 10.41
C GLU A 118 -17.50 16.93 11.92
N SER A 119 -16.45 16.20 12.28
CA SER A 119 -16.03 16.04 13.68
C SER A 119 -15.20 17.22 14.21
N GLY A 120 -14.95 18.24 13.39
CA GLY A 120 -14.14 19.39 13.74
C GLY A 120 -12.63 19.12 13.78
N GLU A 121 -12.19 18.07 13.09
CA GLU A 121 -10.77 17.76 12.92
C GLU A 121 -10.22 18.43 11.67
N ALA A 122 -9.00 18.91 11.74
CA ALA A 122 -8.33 19.55 10.61
C ALA A 122 -7.97 18.54 9.54
N MET A 123 -8.11 18.93 8.28
CA MET A 123 -7.72 18.19 7.07
C MET A 123 -6.52 18.88 6.40
N PRO A 124 -5.30 18.75 6.94
CA PRO A 124 -4.15 19.57 6.51
C PRO A 124 -3.71 19.31 5.08
N ALA A 125 -3.99 18.11 4.55
CA ALA A 125 -3.69 17.76 3.17
C ALA A 125 -4.74 18.25 2.16
N ALA A 126 -5.93 18.69 2.60
CA ALA A 126 -6.99 19.19 1.73
C ALA A 126 -6.68 20.60 1.24
N VAL A 127 -6.61 20.79 -0.08
CA VAL A 127 -6.21 22.08 -0.68
C VAL A 127 -7.33 22.77 -1.45
N LEU A 128 -8.19 22.02 -2.15
CA LEU A 128 -9.33 22.51 -2.91
C LEU A 128 -10.57 21.69 -2.57
N LYS A 129 -11.74 22.33 -2.58
CA LYS A 129 -13.03 21.70 -2.36
C LYS A 129 -13.84 21.72 -3.64
N GLY A 130 -14.38 20.56 -4.03
CA GLY A 130 -15.26 20.40 -5.16
C GLY A 130 -16.57 19.72 -4.80
N ILE A 131 -17.42 19.62 -5.78
CA ILE A 131 -18.63 18.78 -5.78
C ILE A 131 -18.62 17.89 -7.01
N ASP A 132 -19.07 16.65 -6.86
CA ASP A 132 -19.42 15.86 -8.02
C ASP A 132 -20.95 15.83 -8.22
N VAL A 133 -21.35 15.88 -9.48
CA VAL A 133 -22.76 16.03 -9.83
C VAL A 133 -23.15 15.21 -11.05
N SER A 134 -24.42 14.83 -11.06
CA SER A 134 -25.07 14.09 -12.12
C SER A 134 -26.53 14.56 -12.26
N LYS A 135 -27.32 13.83 -13.04
CA LYS A 135 -28.77 14.06 -13.12
C LYS A 135 -29.48 14.09 -11.76
N TYR A 136 -28.92 13.41 -10.76
CA TYR A 136 -29.54 13.28 -9.44
C TYR A 136 -29.51 14.57 -8.64
N GLN A 137 -28.54 15.45 -8.88
CA GLN A 137 -28.43 16.78 -8.27
C GLN A 137 -29.34 17.82 -8.94
N GLY A 138 -29.94 17.46 -10.08
CA GLY A 138 -30.82 18.34 -10.86
C GLY A 138 -30.05 19.51 -11.49
N ALA A 139 -30.74 20.63 -11.70
CA ALA A 139 -30.12 21.83 -12.23
C ALA A 139 -29.33 22.57 -11.13
N VAL A 140 -28.03 22.63 -11.24
CA VAL A 140 -27.14 23.28 -10.27
C VAL A 140 -27.12 24.81 -10.49
N ASP A 141 -27.24 25.56 -9.40
CA ASP A 141 -26.91 26.99 -9.35
C ASP A 141 -25.41 27.16 -9.12
N TRP A 142 -24.64 27.20 -10.20
CA TRP A 142 -23.18 27.25 -10.17
C TRP A 142 -22.64 28.59 -9.63
N GLU A 143 -23.38 29.70 -9.71
CA GLU A 143 -22.99 30.94 -9.07
C GLU A 143 -23.03 30.81 -7.54
N LYS A 144 -24.07 30.17 -7.02
CA LYS A 144 -24.20 29.86 -5.60
C LYS A 144 -23.12 28.87 -5.16
N ALA A 145 -22.92 27.77 -5.89
CA ALA A 145 -21.86 26.80 -5.60
C ALA A 145 -20.48 27.48 -5.46
N LYS A 146 -20.13 28.29 -6.45
CA LYS A 146 -18.88 29.05 -6.46
C LYS A 146 -18.78 30.03 -5.28
N SER A 147 -19.85 30.74 -4.95
CA SER A 147 -19.87 31.69 -3.82
C SER A 147 -19.71 31.00 -2.45
N ASN A 148 -20.08 29.73 -2.36
CA ASN A 148 -19.92 28.90 -1.16
C ASN A 148 -18.62 28.08 -1.13
N GLY A 149 -17.65 28.46 -1.96
CA GLY A 149 -16.28 27.93 -1.92
C GLY A 149 -16.11 26.59 -2.64
N VAL A 150 -16.91 26.33 -3.69
CA VAL A 150 -16.64 25.27 -4.65
C VAL A 150 -15.54 25.75 -5.58
N ASP A 151 -14.38 25.12 -5.51
CA ASP A 151 -13.20 25.44 -6.31
C ASP A 151 -13.19 24.71 -7.65
N PHE A 152 -13.85 23.53 -7.75
CA PHE A 152 -13.93 22.71 -8.95
C PHE A 152 -15.17 21.80 -8.96
N ALA A 153 -15.43 21.16 -10.10
CA ALA A 153 -16.51 20.20 -10.24
C ALA A 153 -16.05 18.92 -10.97
N ILE A 154 -16.61 17.78 -10.64
CA ILE A 154 -16.53 16.55 -11.43
C ILE A 154 -17.94 16.18 -11.89
N ILE A 155 -18.16 16.16 -13.20
CA ILE A 155 -19.49 16.12 -13.80
C ILE A 155 -19.68 14.78 -14.50
N ARG A 156 -20.72 14.03 -14.15
CA ARG A 156 -21.05 12.82 -14.89
C ARG A 156 -21.43 13.19 -16.33
N CYS A 157 -20.69 12.65 -17.29
CA CYS A 157 -21.04 12.82 -18.69
C CYS A 157 -22.07 11.77 -19.14
N GLY A 158 -21.96 10.54 -18.65
CA GLY A 158 -22.86 9.46 -19.02
C GLY A 158 -22.60 8.20 -18.19
N PHE A 159 -23.17 7.09 -18.64
CA PHE A 159 -22.98 5.75 -18.07
C PHE A 159 -23.05 4.70 -19.17
N GLY A 160 -22.18 3.66 -19.09
CA GLY A 160 -22.12 2.63 -20.11
C GLY A 160 -21.68 3.12 -21.50
N GLY A 161 -21.71 2.22 -22.46
CA GLY A 161 -21.23 2.45 -23.81
C GLY A 161 -22.19 3.22 -24.73
N GLU A 162 -21.75 3.45 -25.97
CA GLU A 162 -22.62 3.97 -27.04
C GLU A 162 -23.71 2.96 -27.36
N TRP A 163 -24.91 3.47 -27.49
CA TRP A 163 -26.07 2.65 -27.87
C TRP A 163 -26.14 2.50 -29.39
N ASP A 164 -26.32 1.28 -29.89
CA ASP A 164 -26.37 0.97 -31.32
C ASP A 164 -27.72 1.26 -32.00
N GLY A 165 -28.63 1.96 -31.33
CA GLY A 165 -29.86 2.50 -31.94
C GLY A 165 -31.03 1.52 -32.12
N GLN A 166 -31.01 0.34 -31.50
CA GLN A 166 -32.09 -0.63 -31.72
C GLN A 166 -33.39 -0.39 -30.92
N GLU A 167 -33.37 0.44 -29.87
CA GLU A 167 -34.60 0.84 -29.19
C GLU A 167 -34.68 2.35 -29.00
N GLN A 168 -35.65 2.98 -29.64
CA GLN A 168 -35.91 4.42 -29.53
C GLN A 168 -36.18 4.78 -28.06
N GLY A 169 -35.34 5.62 -27.48
CA GLY A 169 -35.60 6.32 -26.21
C GLY A 169 -34.63 6.10 -25.05
N TRP A 170 -33.57 5.32 -25.21
CA TRP A 170 -32.57 5.15 -24.16
C TRP A 170 -31.26 5.81 -24.60
N ASN A 171 -31.06 7.01 -24.12
CA ASN A 171 -29.80 7.72 -24.22
C ASN A 171 -29.08 7.54 -22.86
N GLN A 172 -27.85 7.02 -22.88
CA GLN A 172 -27.01 6.84 -21.69
C GLN A 172 -26.25 8.12 -21.30
N ASP A 173 -26.46 9.22 -22.03
CA ASP A 173 -25.96 10.53 -21.67
C ASP A 173 -26.54 10.99 -20.33
N ASP A 174 -25.73 11.67 -19.52
CA ASP A 174 -26.31 12.37 -18.37
C ASP A 174 -27.05 13.63 -18.86
N PRO A 175 -28.37 13.76 -18.61
CA PRO A 175 -29.16 14.89 -19.12
C PRO A 175 -28.73 16.26 -18.59
N GLN A 176 -27.91 16.30 -17.52
CA GLN A 176 -27.36 17.55 -16.97
C GLN A 176 -25.91 17.83 -17.46
N TRP A 177 -25.28 16.90 -18.18
CA TRP A 177 -23.89 17.04 -18.61
C TRP A 177 -23.61 18.36 -19.31
N ARG A 178 -24.28 18.63 -20.42
CA ARG A 178 -24.06 19.82 -21.18
C ARG A 178 -24.26 21.09 -20.37
N ARG A 179 -25.42 21.18 -19.69
CA ARG A 179 -25.75 22.33 -18.87
C ARG A 179 -24.67 22.62 -17.84
N ASN A 180 -24.24 21.59 -17.13
CA ASN A 180 -23.21 21.73 -16.08
C ASN A 180 -21.86 22.11 -16.69
N ALA A 181 -21.43 21.47 -17.77
CA ALA A 181 -20.17 21.78 -18.44
C ALA A 181 -20.16 23.20 -19.05
N ASP A 182 -21.27 23.63 -19.64
CA ASP A 182 -21.43 24.99 -20.21
C ASP A 182 -21.39 26.06 -19.11
N GLU A 183 -22.09 25.85 -17.99
CA GLU A 183 -22.12 26.78 -16.87
C GLU A 183 -20.76 26.85 -16.15
N CYS A 184 -20.09 25.72 -15.92
CA CYS A 184 -18.73 25.70 -15.37
C CYS A 184 -17.78 26.48 -16.31
N THR A 185 -17.88 26.27 -17.64
CA THR A 185 -17.09 26.99 -18.63
C THR A 185 -17.39 28.49 -18.57
N ARG A 186 -18.67 28.87 -18.55
CA ARG A 186 -19.11 30.29 -18.48
C ARG A 186 -18.57 31.00 -17.23
N LEU A 187 -18.58 30.30 -16.08
CA LEU A 187 -18.18 30.87 -14.79
C LEU A 187 -16.67 30.71 -14.50
N GLY A 188 -15.94 30.01 -15.37
CA GLY A 188 -14.53 29.69 -15.16
C GLY A 188 -14.32 28.79 -13.92
N ILE A 189 -15.23 27.86 -13.67
CA ILE A 189 -15.07 26.81 -12.66
C ILE A 189 -14.29 25.68 -13.32
N PRO A 190 -13.10 25.31 -12.83
CA PRO A 190 -12.37 24.16 -13.33
C PRO A 190 -13.21 22.90 -13.17
N PHE A 191 -13.25 22.02 -14.19
CA PHE A 191 -14.02 20.79 -14.07
C PHE A 191 -13.38 19.61 -14.79
N GLY A 192 -13.77 18.41 -14.39
CA GLY A 192 -13.51 17.12 -15.04
C GLY A 192 -14.82 16.42 -15.40
N ALA A 193 -14.68 15.29 -16.06
CA ALA A 193 -15.81 14.44 -16.41
C ALA A 193 -15.65 13.05 -15.81
N TYR A 194 -16.75 12.37 -15.51
CA TYR A 194 -16.71 10.95 -15.22
C TYR A 194 -17.77 10.16 -15.99
N LEU A 195 -17.41 8.93 -16.33
CA LEU A 195 -18.32 7.94 -16.90
C LEU A 195 -18.52 6.79 -15.92
N TYR A 196 -19.76 6.50 -15.56
CA TYR A 196 -20.11 5.35 -14.74
C TYR A 196 -20.06 4.06 -15.60
N SER A 197 -19.11 3.19 -15.30
CA SER A 197 -18.80 2.02 -16.14
C SER A 197 -19.64 0.79 -15.80
N TYR A 198 -20.04 0.07 -16.86
CA TYR A 198 -20.59 -1.28 -16.79
C TYR A 198 -19.73 -2.30 -17.53
N ALA A 199 -18.61 -1.89 -18.11
CA ALA A 199 -17.80 -2.72 -19.00
C ALA A 199 -17.19 -3.92 -18.26
N THR A 200 -17.45 -5.10 -18.79
CA THR A 200 -16.88 -6.38 -18.40
C THR A 200 -15.93 -6.96 -19.45
N THR A 201 -15.83 -6.32 -20.59
CA THR A 201 -14.96 -6.68 -21.71
C THR A 201 -14.23 -5.46 -22.27
N VAL A 202 -13.16 -5.70 -23.03
CA VAL A 202 -12.40 -4.64 -23.74
C VAL A 202 -13.29 -3.93 -24.77
N GLU A 203 -14.14 -4.66 -25.46
CA GLU A 203 -15.07 -4.13 -26.47
C GLU A 203 -16.08 -3.18 -25.83
N GLU A 204 -16.65 -3.53 -24.70
CA GLU A 204 -17.56 -2.67 -23.93
C GLU A 204 -16.85 -1.40 -23.45
N ALA A 205 -15.62 -1.51 -22.94
CA ALA A 205 -14.83 -0.36 -22.53
C ALA A 205 -14.50 0.59 -23.70
N ARG A 206 -14.21 0.05 -24.89
CA ARG A 206 -14.02 0.85 -26.10
C ARG A 206 -15.32 1.58 -26.50
N SER A 207 -16.48 0.93 -26.38
CA SER A 207 -17.78 1.55 -26.59
C SER A 207 -18.06 2.69 -25.58
N GLU A 208 -17.68 2.48 -24.30
CA GLU A 208 -17.76 3.50 -23.27
C GLU A 208 -16.84 4.71 -23.57
N ALA A 209 -15.66 4.46 -24.12
CA ALA A 209 -14.77 5.51 -24.57
C ALA A 209 -15.30 6.28 -25.80
N ASP A 210 -15.95 5.57 -26.75
CA ASP A 210 -16.64 6.19 -27.90
C ASP A 210 -17.73 7.14 -27.39
N HIS A 211 -18.49 6.73 -26.37
CA HIS A 211 -19.50 7.54 -25.70
C HIS A 211 -18.90 8.83 -25.10
N VAL A 212 -17.84 8.71 -24.32
CA VAL A 212 -17.15 9.88 -23.74
C VAL A 212 -16.59 10.78 -24.83
N ALA A 213 -15.96 10.22 -25.86
CA ALA A 213 -15.38 10.99 -26.96
C ALA A 213 -16.42 11.84 -27.66
N ARG A 214 -17.62 11.29 -27.90
CA ARG A 214 -18.76 12.05 -28.46
C ARG A 214 -19.20 13.17 -27.54
N LEU A 215 -19.37 12.88 -26.24
CA LEU A 215 -19.83 13.87 -25.25
C LEU A 215 -18.83 15.01 -25.03
N LEU A 216 -17.54 14.74 -25.19
CA LEU A 216 -16.47 15.72 -25.13
C LEU A 216 -16.29 16.50 -26.47
N GLY A 217 -16.96 16.08 -27.53
CA GLY A 217 -16.80 16.69 -28.87
C GLY A 217 -15.50 16.30 -29.57
N LEU A 218 -14.94 15.13 -29.26
CA LEU A 218 -13.69 14.63 -29.87
C LEU A 218 -13.92 13.84 -31.17
N THR A 219 -15.15 13.42 -31.45
CA THR A 219 -15.49 12.65 -32.64
C THR A 219 -15.55 13.55 -33.88
N ALA A 220 -15.13 13.03 -35.02
CA ALA A 220 -15.26 13.71 -36.33
C ALA A 220 -16.73 13.98 -36.68
N PRO A 221 -17.01 14.85 -37.66
CA PRO A 221 -18.27 15.59 -37.83
C PRO A 221 -19.52 14.70 -37.79
N PRO A 222 -20.66 15.26 -37.38
CA PRO A 222 -21.86 14.52 -37.02
C PRO A 222 -22.38 13.67 -38.17
N GLN A 223 -22.82 12.46 -37.87
CA GLN A 223 -23.68 11.71 -38.76
C GLN A 223 -25.00 12.48 -38.91
N GLU A 224 -25.45 12.66 -40.16
CA GLU A 224 -26.69 13.36 -40.51
C GLU A 224 -27.86 12.81 -39.66
N GLY A 225 -28.43 13.66 -38.80
CA GLY A 225 -29.62 13.35 -38.01
C GLY A 225 -29.45 13.38 -36.47
N LEU A 226 -28.26 13.61 -35.95
CA LEU A 226 -28.05 13.90 -34.52
C LEU A 226 -27.87 15.40 -34.31
N ASP A 227 -28.59 15.94 -33.34
CA ASP A 227 -28.55 17.38 -33.02
C ASP A 227 -27.13 17.87 -32.78
N ASP A 228 -26.82 18.93 -33.45
CA ASP A 228 -25.67 19.81 -33.49
C ASP A 228 -24.63 19.71 -32.35
N TYR A 229 -23.70 18.76 -32.45
CA TYR A 229 -22.50 18.67 -31.61
C TYR A 229 -21.30 19.43 -32.22
N THR A 230 -21.54 20.51 -32.90
CA THR A 230 -20.51 21.36 -33.51
C THR A 230 -19.83 22.31 -32.52
N ALA A 231 -20.05 22.16 -31.20
CA ALA A 231 -19.29 22.92 -30.21
C ALA A 231 -17.83 22.48 -30.20
N ALA A 232 -16.92 23.43 -30.06
CA ALA A 232 -15.51 23.12 -29.82
C ALA A 232 -15.39 22.16 -28.62
N PRO A 233 -14.45 21.20 -28.66
CA PRO A 233 -14.32 20.20 -27.59
C PRO A 233 -14.17 20.85 -26.22
N TYR A 234 -14.84 20.30 -25.19
CA TYR A 234 -14.70 20.78 -23.84
C TYR A 234 -13.26 20.66 -23.38
N ARG A 235 -12.72 21.71 -22.77
CA ARG A 235 -11.38 21.71 -22.19
C ARG A 235 -11.47 21.39 -20.69
N LEU A 236 -11.19 20.15 -20.35
CA LEU A 236 -11.19 19.69 -18.98
C LEU A 236 -9.94 20.19 -18.25
N SER A 237 -10.12 20.69 -17.03
CA SER A 237 -9.03 21.06 -16.11
C SER A 237 -8.66 19.90 -15.17
N TYR A 238 -9.57 18.95 -15.04
CA TYR A 238 -9.43 17.71 -14.29
C TYR A 238 -9.53 16.51 -15.24
N PRO A 239 -9.14 15.30 -14.80
CA PRO A 239 -9.19 14.10 -15.63
C PRO A 239 -10.58 13.78 -16.20
N VAL A 240 -10.57 12.94 -17.23
CA VAL A 240 -11.68 12.00 -17.44
C VAL A 240 -11.48 10.87 -16.46
N TYR A 241 -12.44 10.72 -15.54
CA TYR A 241 -12.45 9.63 -14.58
C TYR A 241 -13.27 8.44 -15.08
N TYR A 242 -12.67 7.28 -15.07
CA TYR A 242 -13.35 6.02 -15.32
C TYR A 242 -13.83 5.47 -13.98
N ASP A 243 -15.15 5.46 -13.79
CA ASP A 243 -15.80 5.12 -12.52
C ASP A 243 -16.07 3.62 -12.44
N LEU A 244 -15.31 2.93 -11.60
CA LEU A 244 -15.23 1.48 -11.49
C LEU A 244 -15.82 0.99 -10.17
N GLU A 245 -17.14 1.06 -10.01
CA GLU A 245 -17.79 0.65 -8.74
C GLU A 245 -19.05 -0.20 -8.91
N ASP A 246 -19.54 -0.39 -10.14
CA ASP A 246 -20.80 -1.10 -10.33
C ASP A 246 -20.68 -2.59 -9.98
N LYS A 247 -21.77 -3.13 -9.44
CA LYS A 247 -21.87 -4.53 -9.07
C LYS A 247 -21.69 -5.51 -10.25
N TYR A 248 -22.03 -5.10 -11.47
CA TYR A 248 -21.86 -5.95 -12.65
C TYR A 248 -20.40 -6.21 -12.98
N ILE A 249 -19.52 -5.23 -12.76
CA ILE A 249 -18.09 -5.39 -12.95
C ILE A 249 -17.40 -6.05 -11.75
N SER A 250 -18.15 -6.36 -10.69
CA SER A 250 -17.60 -7.00 -9.48
C SER A 250 -17.07 -8.42 -9.72
N GLY A 251 -17.43 -9.06 -10.81
CA GLY A 251 -16.91 -10.36 -11.23
C GLY A 251 -15.64 -10.31 -12.08
N VAL A 252 -15.26 -9.14 -12.60
CA VAL A 252 -14.09 -8.96 -13.46
C VAL A 252 -12.80 -9.07 -12.65
N PHE A 253 -11.80 -9.74 -13.16
CA PHE A 253 -10.51 -9.91 -12.48
C PHE A 253 -9.69 -8.61 -12.47
N PRO A 254 -8.83 -8.36 -11.45
CA PRO A 254 -8.00 -7.16 -11.42
C PRO A 254 -7.15 -6.95 -12.67
N SER A 255 -6.56 -8.01 -13.23
CA SER A 255 -5.80 -7.94 -14.47
C SER A 255 -6.68 -7.61 -15.68
N GLU A 256 -7.85 -8.25 -15.79
CA GLU A 256 -8.82 -7.97 -16.85
C GLU A 256 -9.41 -6.57 -16.70
N MET A 257 -9.71 -6.15 -15.46
CA MET A 257 -10.15 -4.77 -15.18
C MET A 257 -9.07 -3.75 -15.57
N ALA A 258 -7.78 -4.07 -15.38
CA ALA A 258 -6.69 -3.23 -15.84
C ALA A 258 -6.60 -3.17 -17.37
N GLU A 259 -6.83 -4.30 -18.07
CA GLU A 259 -6.90 -4.36 -19.53
C GLU A 259 -8.11 -3.57 -20.06
N ILE A 260 -9.28 -3.74 -19.45
CA ILE A 260 -10.52 -2.99 -19.75
C ILE A 260 -10.27 -1.49 -19.56
N THR A 261 -9.69 -1.10 -18.42
CA THR A 261 -9.34 0.29 -18.12
C THR A 261 -8.35 0.87 -19.15
N GLN A 262 -7.34 0.06 -19.51
CA GLN A 262 -6.38 0.47 -20.54
C GLN A 262 -7.05 0.68 -21.89
N ALA A 263 -7.93 -0.25 -22.30
CA ALA A 263 -8.64 -0.16 -23.57
C ALA A 263 -9.55 1.07 -23.66
N PHE A 264 -10.19 1.46 -22.55
CA PHE A 264 -10.96 2.70 -22.45
C PHE A 264 -10.08 3.92 -22.73
N PHE A 265 -8.95 4.06 -22.06
CA PHE A 265 -8.08 5.22 -22.24
C PHE A 265 -7.32 5.22 -23.57
N ASP A 266 -6.93 4.05 -24.07
CA ASP A 266 -6.31 3.93 -25.39
C ASP A 266 -7.29 4.40 -26.46
N ARG A 267 -8.57 4.02 -26.34
CA ARG A 267 -9.61 4.42 -27.28
C ARG A 267 -9.87 5.93 -27.23
N LEU A 268 -9.88 6.56 -26.05
CA LEU A 268 -9.95 8.02 -25.94
C LEU A 268 -8.74 8.70 -26.59
N THR A 269 -7.56 8.11 -26.45
CA THR A 269 -6.33 8.60 -27.08
C THR A 269 -6.40 8.50 -28.61
N GLU A 270 -7.01 7.44 -29.16
CA GLU A 270 -7.27 7.29 -30.60
C GLU A 270 -8.13 8.46 -31.15
N TYR A 271 -9.05 9.00 -30.33
CA TYR A 271 -9.83 10.21 -30.66
C TYR A 271 -9.08 11.54 -30.43
N GLY A 272 -7.82 11.47 -30.03
CA GLY A 272 -6.99 12.66 -29.80
C GLY A 272 -7.14 13.26 -28.39
N TYR A 273 -7.70 12.55 -27.43
CA TYR A 273 -7.70 12.99 -26.03
C TYR A 273 -6.28 13.00 -25.48
N THR A 274 -5.82 14.16 -25.06
CA THR A 274 -4.49 14.37 -24.47
C THR A 274 -4.56 14.85 -23.01
N GLY A 275 -5.76 14.88 -22.43
CA GLY A 275 -5.97 15.27 -21.05
C GLY A 275 -5.57 14.18 -20.05
N ALA A 276 -5.64 14.51 -18.78
CA ALA A 276 -5.34 13.58 -17.71
C ALA A 276 -6.37 12.43 -17.67
N GLN A 277 -5.88 11.24 -17.37
CA GLN A 277 -6.64 10.01 -17.20
C GLN A 277 -6.75 9.72 -15.70
N GLY A 278 -7.94 9.52 -15.18
CA GLY A 278 -8.19 9.28 -13.77
C GLY A 278 -9.09 8.08 -13.53
N LEU A 279 -9.05 7.56 -12.31
CA LEU A 279 -9.92 6.48 -11.87
C LEU A 279 -10.72 6.92 -10.66
N TYR A 280 -11.98 6.48 -10.60
CA TYR A 280 -12.77 6.60 -9.39
C TYR A 280 -13.21 5.22 -8.91
N ALA A 281 -13.11 5.03 -7.61
CA ALA A 281 -13.73 3.91 -6.90
C ALA A 281 -13.78 4.16 -5.39
N SER A 282 -14.63 3.39 -4.69
CA SER A 282 -14.57 3.37 -3.24
C SER A 282 -13.23 2.85 -2.73
N ARG A 283 -12.77 3.30 -1.56
CA ARG A 283 -11.53 2.82 -0.93
C ARG A 283 -11.46 1.29 -0.85
N ASN A 284 -12.57 0.65 -0.50
CA ASN A 284 -12.62 -0.81 -0.41
C ASN A 284 -12.42 -1.46 -1.79
N TRP A 285 -12.98 -0.84 -2.83
CA TRP A 285 -12.81 -1.30 -4.20
C TRP A 285 -11.37 -1.13 -4.68
N VAL A 286 -10.76 0.03 -4.42
CA VAL A 286 -9.35 0.29 -4.74
C VAL A 286 -8.44 -0.77 -4.12
N ARG A 287 -8.64 -1.06 -2.82
CA ARG A 287 -7.88 -2.09 -2.10
C ARG A 287 -8.13 -3.50 -2.61
N ALA A 288 -9.32 -3.78 -3.09
CA ALA A 288 -9.76 -5.12 -3.43
C ALA A 288 -9.60 -5.45 -4.91
N ARG A 289 -9.71 -4.46 -5.80
CA ARG A 289 -9.86 -4.65 -7.23
C ARG A 289 -8.78 -4.00 -8.08
N MET A 290 -8.24 -2.88 -7.63
CA MET A 290 -7.19 -2.17 -8.36
C MET A 290 -5.80 -2.60 -7.87
N THR A 291 -5.55 -3.90 -7.80
CA THR A 291 -4.32 -4.48 -7.23
C THR A 291 -3.32 -4.93 -8.29
N ASP A 292 -3.74 -4.96 -9.56
CA ASP A 292 -2.81 -5.21 -10.64
C ASP A 292 -1.83 -4.02 -10.78
N PRO A 293 -0.52 -4.26 -10.94
CA PRO A 293 0.47 -3.18 -11.11
C PRO A 293 0.20 -2.25 -12.29
N ALA A 294 -0.57 -2.69 -13.29
CA ALA A 294 -0.97 -1.84 -14.41
C ALA A 294 -1.80 -0.62 -13.98
N PHE A 295 -2.44 -0.67 -12.79
CA PHE A 295 -3.14 0.48 -12.23
C PHE A 295 -2.22 1.57 -11.68
N ASP A 296 -0.94 1.28 -11.43
CA ASP A 296 -0.03 2.22 -10.76
C ASP A 296 0.14 3.53 -11.56
N LYS A 297 0.05 3.47 -12.88
CA LYS A 297 0.16 4.65 -13.75
C LYS A 297 -0.99 5.67 -13.59
N TRP A 298 -2.14 5.27 -13.03
CA TRP A 298 -3.27 6.15 -12.76
C TRP A 298 -3.39 6.57 -11.29
N ARG A 299 -2.48 6.09 -10.40
CA ARG A 299 -2.54 6.41 -8.96
C ARG A 299 -2.44 7.89 -8.66
N ASP A 300 -1.68 8.64 -9.45
CA ASP A 300 -1.56 10.09 -9.27
C ASP A 300 -2.83 10.87 -9.64
N ASN A 301 -3.79 10.22 -10.30
CA ASN A 301 -5.11 10.76 -10.63
C ASN A 301 -6.23 9.85 -10.06
N LEU A 302 -6.01 9.25 -8.90
CA LEU A 302 -7.02 8.42 -8.25
C LEU A 302 -7.95 9.29 -7.42
N TRP A 303 -9.23 9.24 -7.75
CA TRP A 303 -10.32 9.81 -6.98
C TRP A 303 -10.95 8.67 -6.16
N ILE A 304 -10.81 8.74 -4.85
CA ILE A 304 -11.17 7.65 -3.94
C ILE A 304 -12.30 8.07 -3.02
N ALA A 305 -13.34 7.23 -2.91
CA ALA A 305 -14.47 7.49 -2.03
C ALA A 305 -14.34 6.75 -0.71
N ARG A 306 -14.53 7.49 0.37
CA ARG A 306 -14.77 6.96 1.72
C ARG A 306 -15.52 7.99 2.54
N PHE A 307 -16.72 7.69 2.92
CA PHE A 307 -17.58 8.54 3.73
C PHE A 307 -17.26 8.37 5.20
N SER A 308 -16.28 9.14 5.68
CA SER A 308 -15.71 9.04 7.02
C SER A 308 -14.88 10.30 7.32
N ASP A 309 -14.52 10.51 8.58
CA ASP A 309 -13.67 11.63 9.01
C ASP A 309 -12.23 11.53 8.51
N ASP A 310 -11.78 10.33 8.17
CA ASP A 310 -10.47 10.06 7.58
C ASP A 310 -10.59 9.15 6.36
N LEU A 311 -9.64 9.20 5.45
CA LEU A 311 -9.59 8.31 4.29
C LEU A 311 -9.05 6.92 4.65
N ASP A 312 -8.18 6.80 5.64
CA ASP A 312 -7.49 5.55 6.03
C ASP A 312 -6.97 4.79 4.80
N TYR A 313 -6.22 5.48 3.96
CA TYR A 313 -5.61 4.93 2.76
C TYR A 313 -4.18 5.48 2.63
N ALA A 314 -3.19 4.58 2.69
CA ALA A 314 -1.77 4.95 2.64
C ALA A 314 -1.19 5.00 1.22
N GLY A 315 -1.95 4.54 0.21
CA GLY A 315 -1.51 4.56 -1.19
C GLY A 315 -1.58 5.97 -1.80
N THR A 316 -1.07 6.08 -3.03
CA THR A 316 -1.14 7.33 -3.79
C THR A 316 -2.56 7.60 -4.29
N TYR A 317 -3.03 8.82 -4.12
CA TYR A 317 -4.30 9.33 -4.61
C TYR A 317 -4.22 10.86 -4.75
N ASP A 318 -5.14 11.44 -5.52
CA ASP A 318 -5.21 12.89 -5.74
C ASP A 318 -6.45 13.52 -5.11
N MET A 319 -7.57 12.80 -5.14
CA MET A 319 -8.86 13.34 -4.70
C MET A 319 -9.58 12.37 -3.75
N TRP A 320 -10.23 12.92 -2.73
CA TRP A 320 -11.03 12.18 -1.77
C TRP A 320 -12.47 12.68 -1.78
N GLN A 321 -13.43 11.80 -2.13
CA GLN A 321 -14.85 12.00 -1.90
C GLN A 321 -15.16 11.60 -0.45
N CYS A 322 -15.37 12.59 0.39
CA CYS A 322 -15.40 12.40 1.85
C CYS A 322 -16.83 12.22 2.41
N THR A 323 -17.83 12.75 1.74
CA THR A 323 -19.23 12.67 2.16
C THR A 323 -20.17 12.72 0.97
N PHE A 324 -21.34 12.12 1.11
CA PHE A 324 -22.48 12.24 0.20
C PHE A 324 -23.67 12.96 0.86
N SER A 325 -23.47 13.52 2.03
CA SER A 325 -24.54 14.05 2.89
C SER A 325 -24.43 15.55 3.15
N ALA A 326 -23.56 16.26 2.43
CA ALA A 326 -23.49 17.71 2.57
C ALA A 326 -24.81 18.38 2.12
N PRO A 327 -25.31 19.40 2.84
CA PRO A 327 -26.60 20.01 2.52
C PRO A 327 -26.64 20.60 1.11
N GLY A 328 -27.44 20.04 0.21
CA GLY A 328 -27.48 20.43 -1.20
C GLY A 328 -27.84 21.89 -1.41
N ALA A 329 -28.69 22.45 -0.55
CA ALA A 329 -29.06 23.86 -0.59
C ALA A 329 -27.86 24.81 -0.47
N ASP A 330 -26.80 24.43 0.28
CA ASP A 330 -25.60 25.25 0.45
C ASP A 330 -24.77 25.31 -0.85
N TYR A 331 -24.82 24.28 -1.66
CA TYR A 331 -24.04 24.13 -2.90
C TYR A 331 -24.85 24.38 -4.16
N GLY A 332 -26.11 24.88 -4.02
CA GLY A 332 -26.93 25.27 -5.18
C GLY A 332 -27.52 24.10 -5.97
N VAL A 333 -27.50 22.87 -5.43
CA VAL A 333 -28.13 21.70 -6.08
C VAL A 333 -29.60 21.57 -5.66
N GLN A 334 -30.39 20.84 -6.45
CA GLN A 334 -31.81 20.61 -6.18
C GLN A 334 -32.08 19.40 -5.30
N SER A 335 -31.12 18.47 -5.19
CA SER A 335 -31.19 17.36 -4.25
C SER A 335 -31.03 17.84 -2.80
N GLU A 336 -31.51 17.06 -1.85
CA GLU A 336 -31.34 17.33 -0.42
C GLU A 336 -29.86 17.36 -0.03
N THR A 337 -29.05 16.52 -0.67
CA THR A 337 -27.62 16.37 -0.39
C THR A 337 -26.79 16.41 -1.67
N VAL A 338 -25.49 16.63 -1.50
CA VAL A 338 -24.48 16.60 -2.55
C VAL A 338 -23.19 15.98 -2.00
N ASP A 339 -22.44 15.36 -2.91
CA ASP A 339 -21.13 14.80 -2.64
C ASP A 339 -20.06 15.91 -2.57
N LEU A 340 -19.15 15.80 -1.61
CA LEU A 340 -18.01 16.71 -1.50
C LEU A 340 -16.71 15.98 -1.75
N ASP A 341 -15.90 16.63 -2.57
CA ASP A 341 -14.58 16.17 -2.98
C ASP A 341 -13.51 17.14 -2.55
N PHE A 342 -12.43 16.60 -2.04
CA PHE A 342 -11.25 17.39 -1.75
C PHE A 342 -10.08 16.93 -2.60
N VAL A 343 -9.44 17.87 -3.33
CA VAL A 343 -8.10 17.63 -3.85
C VAL A 343 -7.15 17.57 -2.67
N MET A 344 -6.44 16.45 -2.59
CA MET A 344 -5.55 16.16 -1.49
C MET A 344 -4.10 16.27 -1.95
N ARG A 345 -3.28 16.87 -1.13
CA ARG A 345 -1.82 16.83 -1.29
C ARG A 345 -1.19 16.22 -0.06
N PRO A 346 -1.37 14.92 0.17
CA PRO A 346 -0.72 14.26 1.29
C PRO A 346 0.79 14.37 1.12
N PHE A 347 1.48 14.63 2.22
CA PHE A 347 2.93 14.60 2.22
C PHE A 347 3.38 13.16 1.99
N LYS A 348 4.16 12.91 0.95
CA LYS A 348 4.58 11.55 0.56
C LYS A 348 6.02 11.52 0.07
N PHE A 349 6.68 10.37 0.21
CA PHE A 349 7.89 10.09 -0.54
C PHE A 349 7.54 9.87 -2.01
N THR A 350 8.41 10.35 -2.90
CA THR A 350 8.30 10.15 -4.35
C THR A 350 9.36 9.21 -4.91
N GLY A 351 10.30 8.77 -4.06
CA GLY A 351 11.34 7.84 -4.43
C GLY A 351 12.73 8.27 -3.98
N VAL A 352 13.73 7.85 -4.72
CA VAL A 352 15.14 8.22 -4.54
C VAL A 352 15.58 9.05 -5.73
N SER A 353 15.99 10.30 -5.50
CA SER A 353 16.44 11.19 -6.56
C SER A 353 17.91 10.97 -6.96
N ALA A 354 18.72 10.40 -6.07
CA ALA A 354 20.13 10.06 -6.32
C ALA A 354 20.60 8.96 -5.37
N CYS A 355 21.50 8.11 -5.84
CA CYS A 355 22.21 7.14 -5.01
C CYS A 355 23.57 6.80 -5.64
N ASN A 356 24.46 6.14 -4.89
CA ASN A 356 25.77 5.72 -5.39
C ASN A 356 25.76 4.39 -6.17
N GLY A 357 24.60 3.93 -6.63
CA GLY A 357 24.41 2.75 -7.47
C GLY A 357 24.41 1.40 -6.72
N LYS A 358 24.61 1.40 -5.41
CA LYS A 358 24.61 0.22 -4.54
C LYS A 358 23.46 0.21 -3.54
N THR A 359 22.59 1.20 -3.58
CA THR A 359 21.48 1.38 -2.66
C THR A 359 20.20 0.90 -3.33
N ALA A 360 19.46 0.02 -2.70
CA ALA A 360 18.13 -0.35 -3.15
C ALA A 360 17.18 0.83 -3.03
N ALA A 361 16.31 1.01 -4.01
CA ALA A 361 15.25 2.01 -3.92
C ALA A 361 14.33 1.68 -2.73
N PRO A 362 13.78 2.69 -2.04
CA PRO A 362 12.74 2.46 -1.05
C PRO A 362 11.59 1.69 -1.67
N VAL A 363 11.10 0.68 -0.96
CA VAL A 363 9.94 -0.09 -1.39
C VAL A 363 8.71 0.61 -0.87
N PHE A 364 8.11 1.47 -1.68
CA PHE A 364 6.79 2.03 -1.42
C PHE A 364 5.74 1.01 -1.87
N LEU A 365 5.40 0.06 -1.02
CA LEU A 365 4.37 -0.94 -1.31
C LEU A 365 3.15 -0.69 -0.43
N ASN A 366 1.99 -0.75 -1.07
CA ASN A 366 0.63 -0.67 -0.51
C ASN A 366 0.51 -1.02 0.99
N ASP A 367 -0.34 -0.31 1.70
CA ASP A 367 -1.03 -0.53 3.00
C ASP A 367 -0.43 -1.48 4.08
N THR A 368 0.57 -2.28 3.77
CA THR A 368 1.13 -3.31 4.65
C THR A 368 2.65 -3.28 4.76
N TYR A 369 3.32 -2.36 4.07
CA TYR A 369 4.77 -2.27 4.05
C TYR A 369 5.25 -0.92 4.55
N THR A 370 6.19 -0.96 5.45
CA THR A 370 6.93 0.22 5.89
C THR A 370 7.87 0.66 4.77
N ASP A 371 8.00 1.98 4.59
CA ASP A 371 9.00 2.55 3.69
C ASP A 371 10.40 2.14 4.18
N GLU A 372 11.10 1.34 3.38
CA GLU A 372 12.41 0.83 3.72
C GLU A 372 13.45 1.21 2.66
N LEU A 373 14.63 1.61 3.13
CA LEU A 373 15.80 1.91 2.32
C LEU A 373 16.94 0.98 2.73
N HIS A 374 17.41 0.17 1.79
CA HIS A 374 18.58 -0.67 1.99
C HIS A 374 19.84 0.02 1.44
N MET A 375 20.93 -0.02 2.20
CA MET A 375 22.25 0.55 1.89
C MET A 375 23.33 -0.50 2.11
N ASP A 376 24.20 -0.72 1.11
CA ASP A 376 25.17 -1.83 1.08
C ASP A 376 26.32 -1.75 2.10
N GLY A 377 26.45 -0.66 2.83
CA GLY A 377 27.49 -0.50 3.83
C GLY A 377 27.91 0.94 4.02
N LYS A 378 28.98 1.15 4.75
CA LYS A 378 29.53 2.45 5.05
C LYS A 378 29.81 3.27 3.79
N ASP A 379 29.50 4.57 3.86
CA ASP A 379 29.62 5.55 2.77
C ASP A 379 28.62 5.37 1.60
N ALA A 380 27.75 4.34 1.64
CA ALA A 380 26.58 4.30 0.78
C ALA A 380 25.69 5.51 1.03
N TYR A 381 25.07 6.04 -0.03
CA TYR A 381 24.14 7.16 0.12
C TYR A 381 22.94 7.02 -0.81
N ALA A 382 21.82 7.60 -0.38
CA ALA A 382 20.63 7.80 -1.18
C ALA A 382 19.98 9.13 -0.80
N THR A 383 19.44 9.85 -1.76
CA THR A 383 18.67 11.07 -1.51
C THR A 383 17.19 10.75 -1.63
N LEU A 384 16.51 10.68 -0.49
CA LEU A 384 15.07 10.52 -0.43
C LEU A 384 14.38 11.76 -0.99
N ALA A 385 13.49 11.57 -1.94
CA ALA A 385 12.70 12.62 -2.54
C ALA A 385 11.28 12.61 -1.96
N THR A 386 10.70 13.79 -1.79
CA THR A 386 9.32 13.99 -1.38
C THR A 386 8.57 14.82 -2.43
N ASN A 387 7.25 14.84 -2.37
CA ASN A 387 6.43 15.69 -3.23
C ASN A 387 6.45 17.18 -2.83
N GLU A 388 7.20 17.55 -1.79
CA GLU A 388 7.43 18.95 -1.42
C GLU A 388 8.84 19.37 -1.86
N PRO A 389 8.97 20.11 -2.96
CA PRO A 389 10.26 20.42 -3.59
C PRO A 389 11.13 21.37 -2.80
N GLY A 390 10.61 21.95 -1.73
CA GLY A 390 11.34 22.91 -0.90
C GLY A 390 10.91 24.35 -1.14
N LYS A 391 11.51 25.26 -0.36
CA LYS A 391 11.06 26.66 -0.29
C LYS A 391 11.32 27.47 -1.57
N GLU A 392 12.33 27.07 -2.36
CA GLU A 392 12.74 27.83 -3.56
C GLU A 392 11.72 27.70 -4.70
N ASP A 393 10.94 26.60 -4.70
CA ASP A 393 9.92 26.34 -5.69
C ASP A 393 8.47 26.55 -5.18
N GLY A 394 8.34 27.28 -4.06
CA GLY A 394 7.02 27.55 -3.44
C GLY A 394 6.45 26.39 -2.61
N GLY A 395 7.20 25.31 -2.44
CA GLY A 395 6.82 24.19 -1.59
C GLY A 395 7.02 24.43 -0.09
N ARG A 396 6.46 23.54 0.72
CA ARG A 396 6.66 23.56 2.17
C ARG A 396 8.07 23.09 2.51
N ARG A 397 8.68 23.73 3.50
CA ARG A 397 10.02 23.31 3.96
C ARG A 397 9.93 21.97 4.69
N VAL A 398 10.86 21.06 4.36
CA VAL A 398 10.97 19.75 5.01
C VAL A 398 12.16 19.73 5.97
N TYR A 399 11.96 19.25 7.19
CA TYR A 399 13.00 18.95 8.15
C TYR A 399 13.28 17.45 8.17
N TRP A 400 14.58 17.13 8.14
CA TRP A 400 15.04 15.75 8.12
C TRP A 400 15.74 15.40 9.42
N THR A 401 15.39 14.27 10.01
CA THR A 401 16.01 13.76 11.23
C THR A 401 16.34 12.27 11.10
N THR A 402 17.24 11.78 11.92
CA THR A 402 17.54 10.34 12.04
C THR A 402 17.44 9.93 13.50
N SER A 403 16.94 8.73 13.73
CA SER A 403 16.86 8.13 15.07
C SER A 403 18.24 7.73 15.62
N ASP A 404 19.20 7.41 14.73
CA ASP A 404 20.57 7.06 15.12
C ASP A 404 21.62 7.57 14.11
N LYS A 405 22.34 8.61 14.52
CA LYS A 405 23.42 9.23 13.71
C LYS A 405 24.66 8.33 13.57
N THR A 406 24.81 7.31 14.38
CA THR A 406 25.92 6.34 14.27
C THR A 406 25.69 5.35 13.15
N VAL A 407 24.44 5.07 12.82
CA VAL A 407 24.04 4.20 11.71
C VAL A 407 23.98 4.97 10.41
N ALA A 408 23.18 6.04 10.35
CA ALA A 408 23.11 6.91 9.19
C ALA A 408 22.82 8.36 9.57
N THR A 409 23.36 9.28 8.78
CA THR A 409 23.06 10.71 8.87
C THR A 409 22.18 11.13 7.71
N VAL A 410 21.37 12.15 7.90
CA VAL A 410 20.59 12.78 6.84
C VAL A 410 20.89 14.28 6.81
N ASP A 411 21.01 14.85 5.62
CA ASP A 411 21.19 16.30 5.44
C ASP A 411 19.86 17.02 5.17
N LYS A 412 19.94 18.34 5.00
CA LYS A 412 18.76 19.20 4.76
C LYS A 412 18.04 18.91 3.44
N ASN A 413 18.68 18.20 2.52
CA ASN A 413 18.14 17.85 1.20
C ASN A 413 17.59 16.41 1.15
N GLY A 414 17.54 15.71 2.31
CA GLY A 414 17.09 14.32 2.36
C GLY A 414 18.18 13.32 1.97
N THR A 415 19.44 13.73 1.82
CA THR A 415 20.53 12.80 1.51
C THR A 415 20.90 12.01 2.75
N VAL A 416 20.52 10.76 2.77
CA VAL A 416 20.87 9.75 3.77
C VAL A 416 22.25 9.17 3.44
N ARG A 417 23.12 9.09 4.42
CA ARG A 417 24.49 8.57 4.25
C ARG A 417 24.82 7.59 5.37
N ALA A 418 25.14 6.36 5.02
CA ALA A 418 25.54 5.33 5.97
C ALA A 418 26.86 5.68 6.66
N ARG A 419 26.96 5.42 7.94
CA ARG A 419 28.14 5.70 8.80
C ARG A 419 28.78 4.45 9.33
N THR A 420 28.15 3.32 9.17
CA THR A 420 28.58 1.99 9.59
C THR A 420 28.45 0.99 8.44
N ASP A 421 29.05 -0.19 8.60
CA ASP A 421 28.89 -1.30 7.65
C ASP A 421 27.67 -2.16 7.95
N SER A 422 27.04 -1.97 9.11
CA SER A 422 25.79 -2.68 9.45
C SER A 422 25.03 -1.91 10.52
N GLY A 423 23.70 -1.96 10.47
CA GLY A 423 22.84 -1.36 11.49
C GLY A 423 21.49 -0.93 10.90
N GLU A 424 20.65 -0.38 11.76
CA GLU A 424 19.32 0.06 11.42
C GLU A 424 18.98 1.38 12.12
N CYS A 425 18.33 2.29 11.40
CA CYS A 425 17.78 3.52 11.96
C CYS A 425 16.54 3.95 11.17
N THR A 426 15.82 4.94 11.69
CA THR A 426 14.68 5.56 11.00
C THR A 426 15.05 6.97 10.60
N ILE A 427 14.84 7.31 9.34
CA ILE A 427 14.87 8.67 8.82
C ILE A 427 13.45 9.22 8.87
N THR A 428 13.28 10.41 9.40
CA THR A 428 11.99 11.10 9.46
C THR A 428 12.07 12.41 8.68
N ALA A 429 11.16 12.60 7.75
CA ALA A 429 10.90 13.86 7.07
C ALA A 429 9.66 14.50 7.69
N THR A 430 9.75 15.74 8.18
CA THR A 430 8.63 16.44 8.81
C THR A 430 8.47 17.80 8.15
N LEU A 431 7.24 18.18 7.82
CA LEU A 431 6.93 19.51 7.33
C LEU A 431 7.24 20.57 8.37
N ALA A 432 7.64 21.75 7.92
CA ALA A 432 8.09 22.83 8.82
C ALA A 432 7.02 23.30 9.79
N ASP A 433 5.77 23.18 9.41
CA ASP A 433 4.58 23.49 10.23
C ASP A 433 4.23 22.35 11.22
N GLY A 434 4.90 21.20 11.10
CA GLY A 434 4.67 20.04 11.96
C GLY A 434 3.36 19.30 11.68
N THR A 435 2.67 19.60 10.57
CA THR A 435 1.36 19.02 10.25
C THR A 435 1.46 17.55 9.86
N GLU A 436 2.51 17.17 9.13
CA GLU A 436 2.70 15.82 8.62
C GLU A 436 4.15 15.36 8.75
N SER A 437 4.35 14.07 8.90
CA SER A 437 5.66 13.43 8.94
C SER A 437 5.65 12.10 8.20
N LEU A 438 6.76 11.81 7.51
CA LEU A 438 7.03 10.53 6.86
C LEU A 438 8.20 9.85 7.55
N THR A 439 8.19 8.54 7.60
CA THR A 439 9.30 7.75 8.13
C THR A 439 9.79 6.75 7.10
N CYS A 440 11.10 6.60 6.99
CA CYS A 440 11.75 5.59 6.19
C CYS A 440 12.72 4.80 7.07
N ARG A 441 12.53 3.49 7.15
CA ARG A 441 13.44 2.58 7.85
C ARG A 441 14.67 2.37 6.99
N VAL A 442 15.85 2.67 7.53
CA VAL A 442 17.12 2.51 6.83
C VAL A 442 17.87 1.33 7.43
N ARG A 443 18.24 0.41 6.57
CA ARG A 443 19.07 -0.76 6.91
C ARG A 443 20.38 -0.69 6.15
N VAL A 444 21.48 -0.84 6.88
CA VAL A 444 22.83 -0.81 6.31
C VAL A 444 23.46 -2.19 6.43
N GLY A 445 24.09 -2.66 5.36
CA GLY A 445 24.81 -3.92 5.29
C GLY A 445 24.01 -5.07 4.65
N ASP A 446 24.60 -6.25 4.68
CA ASP A 446 23.96 -7.45 4.12
C ASP A 446 22.68 -7.78 4.87
N ILE A 447 21.58 -7.88 4.15
CA ILE A 447 20.29 -8.27 4.68
C ILE A 447 19.96 -9.67 4.22
N THR A 448 19.65 -10.53 5.18
CA THR A 448 19.11 -11.86 4.92
C THR A 448 17.62 -11.84 5.21
N VAL A 449 16.80 -12.18 4.21
CA VAL A 449 15.37 -12.44 4.39
C VAL A 449 15.18 -13.95 4.61
N PRO A 450 14.97 -14.42 5.83
CA PRO A 450 14.69 -15.83 6.07
C PRO A 450 13.32 -16.20 5.48
N ILE A 451 13.24 -17.34 4.81
CA ILE A 451 11.98 -17.90 4.32
C ILE A 451 11.73 -19.20 5.07
N PHE A 452 10.68 -19.21 5.88
CA PHE A 452 10.21 -20.39 6.58
C PHE A 452 9.04 -21.00 5.79
N ALA A 453 9.10 -22.28 5.57
CA ALA A 453 8.05 -23.00 4.87
C ALA A 453 7.56 -24.20 5.68
N THR A 454 6.26 -24.36 5.76
CA THR A 454 5.63 -25.63 6.16
C THR A 454 5.11 -26.34 4.92
N ALA A 455 5.00 -27.64 5.01
CA ALA A 455 4.44 -28.47 3.95
C ALA A 455 3.95 -29.80 4.54
N GLY A 456 2.85 -30.34 4.00
CA GLY A 456 2.35 -31.66 4.40
C GLY A 456 1.91 -31.70 5.85
N LEU A 457 1.35 -30.63 6.38
CA LEU A 457 0.86 -30.55 7.76
C LEU A 457 -0.33 -31.49 7.99
N ARG A 458 -1.13 -31.77 6.97
CA ARG A 458 -2.25 -32.71 7.03
C ARG A 458 -3.14 -32.53 8.24
N GLY A 459 -3.48 -31.27 8.54
CA GLY A 459 -4.30 -30.89 9.68
C GLY A 459 -3.57 -30.81 11.02
N ASP A 460 -2.25 -30.96 11.05
CA ASP A 460 -1.45 -30.81 12.29
C ASP A 460 -1.28 -29.33 12.64
N ARG A 461 -2.01 -28.90 13.66
CA ARG A 461 -1.98 -27.51 14.17
C ARG A 461 -0.85 -27.28 15.19
N ALA A 462 -0.22 -28.33 15.72
CA ALA A 462 0.85 -28.15 16.70
C ALA A 462 2.09 -27.51 16.06
N THR A 463 2.41 -27.91 14.85
CA THR A 463 3.53 -27.35 14.07
C THR A 463 3.32 -25.86 13.72
N LEU A 464 2.07 -25.39 13.64
CA LEU A 464 1.78 -23.98 13.38
C LEU A 464 2.21 -23.06 14.52
N ALA A 465 2.15 -23.53 15.77
CA ALA A 465 2.61 -22.74 16.92
C ALA A 465 4.13 -22.54 16.87
N ASP A 466 4.87 -23.56 16.45
CA ASP A 466 6.33 -23.45 16.27
C ASP A 466 6.67 -22.51 15.10
N ALA A 467 5.93 -22.59 14.00
CA ALA A 467 6.10 -21.69 12.84
C ALA A 467 5.78 -20.23 13.21
N ALA A 468 4.71 -20.00 13.96
CA ALA A 468 4.35 -18.67 14.47
C ALA A 468 5.42 -18.11 15.41
N ALA A 469 5.98 -18.95 16.28
CA ALA A 469 7.07 -18.55 17.18
C ALA A 469 8.34 -18.18 16.40
N LEU A 470 8.70 -18.93 15.35
CA LEU A 470 9.82 -18.60 14.47
C LEU A 470 9.59 -17.27 13.73
N LYS A 471 8.38 -17.06 13.21
CA LYS A 471 7.98 -15.79 12.58
C LYS A 471 8.08 -14.63 13.56
N GLY A 472 7.57 -14.81 14.79
CA GLY A 472 7.61 -13.79 15.85
C GLY A 472 9.04 -13.46 16.29
N ALA A 473 9.93 -14.46 16.34
CA ALA A 473 11.35 -14.26 16.65
C ALA A 473 12.14 -13.62 15.50
N THR A 474 11.60 -13.66 14.26
CA THR A 474 12.23 -13.13 13.06
C THR A 474 11.20 -12.35 12.24
N PRO A 475 10.83 -11.12 12.65
CA PRO A 475 9.74 -10.35 12.04
C PRO A 475 9.92 -10.13 10.53
N ASP A 476 11.17 -10.02 10.08
CA ASP A 476 11.52 -9.82 8.67
C ASP A 476 11.53 -11.11 7.83
N SER A 477 11.18 -12.26 8.44
CA SER A 477 11.04 -13.50 7.68
C SER A 477 9.76 -13.51 6.83
N ILE A 478 9.75 -14.37 5.82
CA ILE A 478 8.55 -14.78 5.10
C ILE A 478 8.16 -16.15 5.63
N LEU A 479 6.90 -16.32 6.01
CA LEU A 479 6.34 -17.60 6.43
C LEU A 479 5.30 -18.04 5.42
N LEU A 480 5.51 -19.19 4.78
CA LEU A 480 4.62 -19.73 3.78
C LEU A 480 4.23 -21.17 4.07
N ASP A 481 3.06 -21.58 3.60
CA ASP A 481 2.69 -22.98 3.50
C ASP A 481 2.82 -23.44 2.03
N ALA A 482 3.51 -24.55 1.83
CA ALA A 482 3.80 -25.09 0.51
C ALA A 482 2.80 -26.17 0.07
N GLY A 483 1.70 -26.36 0.83
CA GLY A 483 0.58 -27.22 0.50
C GLY A 483 0.61 -28.62 1.15
N ASP A 484 -0.37 -29.45 0.82
CA ASP A 484 -0.68 -30.75 1.44
C ASP A 484 -1.01 -30.59 2.94
N SER A 485 -1.74 -29.53 3.29
CA SER A 485 -1.88 -29.10 4.68
C SER A 485 -3.32 -29.10 5.20
N LEU A 486 -4.32 -28.99 4.33
CA LEU A 486 -5.71 -28.73 4.72
C LEU A 486 -6.53 -29.98 5.10
N HIS A 487 -6.00 -31.18 4.91
CA HIS A 487 -6.71 -32.45 5.14
C HIS A 487 -5.94 -33.36 6.12
N GLY A 488 -6.55 -34.47 6.55
CA GLY A 488 -5.85 -35.56 7.25
C GLY A 488 -6.20 -35.69 8.73
N THR A 489 -6.97 -34.78 9.31
CA THR A 489 -7.53 -34.91 10.67
C THR A 489 -9.05 -34.90 10.66
N GLU A 490 -9.66 -35.36 11.76
CA GLU A 490 -11.10 -35.29 11.94
C GLU A 490 -11.62 -33.84 11.89
N SER A 491 -10.92 -32.91 12.55
CA SER A 491 -11.25 -31.49 12.53
C SER A 491 -11.21 -30.92 11.12
N ALA A 492 -10.16 -31.18 10.36
CA ALA A 492 -10.03 -30.74 8.98
C ALA A 492 -11.15 -31.34 8.10
N SER A 493 -11.54 -32.58 8.33
CA SER A 493 -12.64 -33.21 7.60
C SER A 493 -14.00 -32.59 7.91
N LEU A 494 -14.27 -32.26 9.17
CA LEU A 494 -15.51 -31.63 9.60
C LEU A 494 -15.64 -30.19 9.06
N THR A 495 -14.53 -29.48 9.03
CA THR A 495 -14.50 -28.06 8.60
C THR A 495 -14.21 -27.89 7.11
N GLY A 496 -13.81 -28.95 6.40
CA GLY A 496 -13.35 -28.89 5.02
C GLY A 496 -12.03 -28.14 4.85
N GLY A 497 -11.17 -28.13 5.89
CA GLY A 497 -9.88 -27.43 5.89
C GLY A 497 -9.92 -25.99 6.39
N MET A 498 -11.10 -25.43 6.68
CA MET A 498 -11.27 -24.05 7.14
C MET A 498 -10.54 -23.78 8.45
N ASP A 499 -10.49 -24.75 9.37
CA ASP A 499 -9.77 -24.65 10.63
C ASP A 499 -8.26 -24.43 10.43
N MET A 500 -7.68 -25.05 9.40
CA MET A 500 -6.28 -24.85 9.03
C MET A 500 -6.05 -23.48 8.42
N LEU A 501 -6.91 -23.03 7.48
CA LEU A 501 -6.82 -21.68 6.90
C LEU A 501 -6.94 -20.59 7.96
N SER A 502 -7.84 -20.77 8.93
CA SER A 502 -7.97 -19.87 10.07
C SER A 502 -6.72 -19.88 10.96
N ALA A 503 -6.13 -21.06 11.17
CA ALA A 503 -4.92 -21.20 11.97
C ALA A 503 -3.69 -20.60 11.28
N PHE A 504 -3.57 -20.71 9.95
CA PHE A 504 -2.54 -20.01 9.17
C PHE A 504 -2.64 -18.50 9.33
N SER A 505 -3.86 -17.95 9.24
CA SER A 505 -4.12 -16.54 9.50
C SER A 505 -3.64 -16.10 10.88
N ALA A 506 -3.98 -16.88 11.92
CA ALA A 506 -3.58 -16.58 13.29
C ALA A 506 -2.06 -16.70 13.51
N ALA A 507 -1.39 -17.60 12.79
CA ALA A 507 0.06 -17.81 12.85
C ALA A 507 0.87 -16.80 12.00
N GLY A 508 0.20 -15.93 11.24
CA GLY A 508 0.87 -14.87 10.46
C GLY A 508 1.54 -15.36 9.17
N TYR A 509 0.97 -16.36 8.52
CA TYR A 509 1.45 -16.81 7.20
C TYR A 509 1.28 -15.72 6.15
N ASP A 510 2.30 -15.53 5.34
CA ASP A 510 2.33 -14.52 4.27
C ASP A 510 1.65 -15.02 2.98
N LEU A 511 1.68 -16.32 2.72
CA LEU A 511 1.00 -16.94 1.57
C LEU A 511 0.80 -18.46 1.77
N HIS A 512 -0.14 -19.01 1.00
CA HIS A 512 -0.44 -20.44 0.97
C HIS A 512 -0.35 -20.96 -0.46
N ALA A 513 0.57 -21.91 -0.71
CA ALA A 513 0.54 -22.68 -1.94
C ALA A 513 -0.47 -23.82 -1.78
N MET A 514 -1.40 -23.93 -2.72
CA MET A 514 -2.39 -25.01 -2.71
C MET A 514 -1.88 -26.17 -3.54
N ALA A 515 -1.56 -27.27 -2.87
CA ALA A 515 -1.28 -28.55 -3.51
C ALA A 515 -2.58 -29.22 -3.94
N LEU A 516 -2.49 -30.16 -4.88
CA LEU A 516 -3.67 -30.87 -5.38
C LEU A 516 -4.42 -31.66 -4.29
N THR A 517 -3.71 -32.13 -3.27
CA THR A 517 -4.29 -32.82 -2.11
C THR A 517 -5.16 -31.93 -1.23
N ASP A 518 -4.96 -30.62 -1.26
CA ASP A 518 -5.78 -29.65 -0.52
C ASP A 518 -7.20 -29.52 -1.11
N PHE A 519 -7.42 -30.02 -2.33
CA PHE A 519 -8.74 -30.10 -2.97
C PHE A 519 -9.59 -31.29 -2.52
N ALA A 520 -9.14 -32.04 -1.51
CA ALA A 520 -9.83 -33.25 -1.04
C ALA A 520 -11.31 -33.06 -0.66
N TYR A 521 -11.70 -31.83 -0.27
CA TYR A 521 -13.09 -31.51 0.12
C TYR A 521 -13.89 -30.77 -0.97
N GLY A 522 -13.38 -30.74 -2.19
CA GLY A 522 -14.00 -30.10 -3.36
C GLY A 522 -13.51 -28.69 -3.63
N THR A 523 -13.46 -28.34 -4.90
CA THR A 523 -12.90 -27.06 -5.40
C THR A 523 -13.75 -25.88 -4.96
N THR A 524 -15.06 -25.93 -5.14
CA THR A 524 -16.00 -24.84 -4.81
C THR A 524 -15.88 -24.46 -3.33
N ARG A 525 -15.81 -25.46 -2.46
CA ARG A 525 -15.67 -25.23 -1.03
C ARG A 525 -14.31 -24.63 -0.71
N LEU A 526 -13.23 -25.21 -1.20
CA LEU A 526 -11.88 -24.73 -0.96
C LEU A 526 -11.68 -23.27 -1.42
N VAL A 527 -12.20 -22.92 -2.60
CA VAL A 527 -12.15 -21.54 -3.10
C VAL A 527 -12.92 -20.58 -2.20
N SER A 528 -14.12 -20.98 -1.75
CA SER A 528 -14.91 -20.19 -0.79
C SER A 528 -14.14 -19.97 0.52
N ASP A 529 -13.58 -21.03 1.08
CA ASP A 529 -12.89 -21.02 2.35
C ASP A 529 -11.55 -20.27 2.27
N ALA A 530 -10.78 -20.46 1.21
CA ALA A 530 -9.57 -19.70 0.92
C ALA A 530 -9.83 -18.18 0.78
N ASN A 531 -10.99 -17.82 0.24
CA ASN A 531 -11.43 -16.44 0.14
C ASN A 531 -11.75 -15.79 1.50
N MET A 532 -11.97 -16.56 2.55
CA MET A 532 -12.20 -16.06 3.91
C MET A 532 -10.91 -15.98 4.74
N GLY A 533 -9.83 -16.62 4.31
CA GLY A 533 -8.51 -16.55 4.95
C GLY A 533 -7.82 -15.20 4.77
N SER A 534 -6.81 -14.89 5.58
CA SER A 534 -6.09 -13.61 5.58
C SER A 534 -4.91 -13.54 4.60
N GLY A 535 -4.41 -14.65 4.10
CA GLY A 535 -3.27 -14.73 3.17
C GLY A 535 -3.69 -15.09 1.74
N PRO A 536 -2.88 -14.76 0.73
CA PRO A 536 -3.10 -15.19 -0.63
C PRO A 536 -2.94 -16.71 -0.77
N SER A 537 -3.94 -17.35 -1.38
CA SER A 537 -3.88 -18.74 -1.79
C SER A 537 -3.53 -18.80 -3.27
N LEU A 538 -2.52 -19.59 -3.63
CA LEU A 538 -1.97 -19.63 -4.98
C LEU A 538 -1.99 -21.04 -5.56
N ALA A 539 -2.42 -21.15 -6.83
CA ALA A 539 -2.28 -22.33 -7.68
C ALA A 539 -2.19 -21.84 -9.14
N SER A 540 -1.05 -21.35 -9.54
CA SER A 540 -0.85 -20.46 -10.70
C SER A 540 -1.23 -21.07 -12.04
N ASN A 541 -1.09 -22.39 -12.19
CA ASN A 541 -1.42 -23.11 -13.41
C ASN A 541 -2.76 -23.86 -13.35
N LEU A 542 -3.52 -23.74 -12.25
CA LEU A 542 -4.84 -24.37 -12.16
C LEU A 542 -5.94 -23.38 -12.55
N LEU A 543 -6.79 -23.81 -13.47
CA LEU A 543 -7.89 -23.03 -14.01
C LEU A 543 -9.22 -23.69 -13.69
N ASN A 544 -10.24 -22.89 -13.45
CA ASN A 544 -11.64 -23.31 -13.35
C ASN A 544 -12.25 -23.57 -14.74
N ASN A 545 -13.56 -23.87 -14.79
CA ASN A 545 -14.31 -24.11 -16.03
C ASN A 545 -14.33 -22.92 -17.00
N GLU A 546 -14.10 -21.73 -16.49
CA GLU A 546 -14.12 -20.48 -17.26
C GLU A 546 -12.72 -20.12 -17.79
N GLY A 547 -11.72 -20.99 -17.52
CA GLY A 547 -10.33 -20.74 -17.92
C GLY A 547 -9.60 -19.72 -17.06
N THR A 548 -10.17 -19.34 -15.91
CA THR A 548 -9.58 -18.38 -14.98
C THR A 548 -8.88 -19.09 -13.82
N ALA A 549 -7.96 -18.41 -13.12
CA ALA A 549 -7.24 -18.99 -11.99
C ALA A 549 -8.20 -19.45 -10.88
N VAL A 550 -8.01 -20.68 -10.37
CA VAL A 550 -8.91 -21.27 -9.36
C VAL A 550 -9.01 -20.40 -8.10
N PHE A 551 -7.91 -19.82 -7.65
CA PHE A 551 -7.87 -18.99 -6.42
C PHE A 551 -7.93 -17.48 -6.69
N TYR A 552 -8.62 -17.11 -7.74
CA TYR A 552 -8.98 -15.73 -7.90
C TYR A 552 -9.91 -15.28 -6.75
N ARG A 553 -9.58 -14.17 -6.14
CA ARG A 553 -10.34 -13.63 -5.02
C ARG A 553 -11.16 -12.42 -5.43
N SER A 554 -12.47 -12.59 -5.51
CA SER A 554 -13.42 -11.50 -5.52
C SER A 554 -13.70 -11.05 -4.08
N THR A 555 -13.25 -9.87 -3.70
CA THR A 555 -13.38 -9.43 -2.31
C THR A 555 -14.57 -8.51 -2.12
N SER A 556 -15.76 -9.07 -1.90
CA SER A 556 -16.83 -8.27 -1.29
C SER A 556 -16.84 -8.29 0.25
N TRP A 557 -16.06 -9.17 0.92
CA TRP A 557 -16.26 -9.43 2.36
C TRP A 557 -15.00 -9.61 3.21
N SER A 558 -13.78 -9.62 2.70
CA SER A 558 -12.61 -9.84 3.54
C SER A 558 -11.63 -8.68 3.56
N ARG A 559 -11.30 -8.28 4.77
CA ARG A 559 -10.20 -7.38 5.10
C ARG A 559 -8.90 -7.97 4.53
N ASN A 560 -8.29 -7.31 3.57
CA ASN A 560 -6.94 -7.51 3.09
C ASN A 560 -6.69 -8.52 1.97
N ARG A 561 -6.19 -8.01 0.86
CA ARG A 561 -5.39 -8.58 -0.22
C ARG A 561 -6.17 -9.31 -1.31
N VAL A 562 -6.17 -8.69 -2.46
CA VAL A 562 -6.51 -9.33 -3.72
C VAL A 562 -5.29 -10.09 -4.22
N THR A 563 -5.50 -11.33 -4.62
CA THR A 563 -4.54 -12.04 -5.43
C THR A 563 -5.23 -12.45 -6.72
N ASN A 564 -4.52 -12.35 -7.81
CA ASN A 564 -5.01 -12.90 -9.08
C ASN A 564 -4.99 -14.43 -9.08
N GLY A 565 -4.72 -15.10 -7.94
CA GLY A 565 -4.59 -16.53 -7.78
C GLY A 565 -3.38 -17.14 -8.49
N ARG A 566 -2.64 -16.34 -9.24
CA ARG A 566 -1.51 -16.77 -10.07
C ARG A 566 -0.15 -16.47 -9.44
N TYR A 567 0.00 -15.27 -8.87
CA TYR A 567 1.23 -14.89 -8.17
C TYR A 567 0.93 -13.92 -7.02
N THR A 568 1.90 -13.71 -6.17
CA THR A 568 1.89 -12.64 -5.15
C THR A 568 3.27 -12.05 -5.00
N VAL A 569 3.34 -10.80 -4.53
CA VAL A 569 4.58 -10.11 -4.19
C VAL A 569 4.59 -9.85 -2.70
N VAL A 570 5.64 -10.27 -2.03
CA VAL A 570 5.87 -10.03 -0.60
C VAL A 570 7.07 -9.10 -0.45
N GLY A 571 6.85 -7.93 0.14
CA GLY A 571 7.94 -7.03 0.51
C GLY A 571 8.53 -7.41 1.86
N ARG A 572 9.85 -7.52 1.96
CA ARG A 572 10.59 -7.74 3.21
C ARG A 572 11.95 -7.11 3.13
N ALA A 573 12.29 -6.35 4.18
CA ALA A 573 13.61 -5.76 4.33
C ALA A 573 14.07 -4.94 3.10
N GLY A 574 13.16 -4.22 2.46
CA GLY A 574 13.44 -3.45 1.27
C GLY A 574 13.44 -4.22 -0.05
N TYR A 575 13.20 -5.54 -0.02
CA TYR A 575 13.14 -6.38 -1.22
C TYR A 575 11.71 -6.73 -1.60
N LYS A 576 11.44 -6.77 -2.91
CA LYS A 576 10.23 -7.34 -3.51
C LYS A 576 10.49 -8.79 -3.89
N ILE A 577 9.81 -9.71 -3.24
CA ILE A 577 9.97 -11.14 -3.49
C ILE A 577 8.68 -11.68 -4.08
N GLY A 578 8.74 -12.12 -5.31
CA GLY A 578 7.61 -12.69 -6.05
C GLY A 578 7.46 -14.18 -5.80
N PHE A 579 6.22 -14.67 -5.70
CA PHE A 579 5.90 -16.08 -5.50
C PHE A 579 4.84 -16.54 -6.49
N PHE A 580 5.02 -17.72 -7.04
CA PHE A 580 3.99 -18.42 -7.80
C PHE A 580 4.05 -19.93 -7.54
N VAL A 581 2.98 -20.66 -7.86
CA VAL A 581 2.79 -22.08 -7.50
C VAL A 581 2.47 -22.89 -8.74
N LEU A 582 3.17 -23.99 -8.93
CA LEU A 582 2.93 -24.94 -10.03
C LEU A 582 2.53 -26.31 -9.50
N ASN A 583 1.45 -26.84 -10.03
CA ASN A 583 0.95 -28.18 -9.76
C ASN A 583 1.17 -29.09 -10.97
N ASP A 584 1.41 -30.38 -10.74
CA ASP A 584 1.55 -31.37 -11.81
C ASP A 584 0.26 -31.49 -12.63
N PRO A 585 0.27 -31.17 -13.93
CA PRO A 585 -0.91 -31.25 -14.78
C PRO A 585 -1.53 -32.66 -14.86
N ALA A 586 -0.72 -33.71 -14.75
CA ALA A 586 -1.20 -35.08 -14.80
C ALA A 586 -2.03 -35.43 -13.55
N GLN A 587 -1.64 -34.94 -12.38
CA GLN A 587 -2.38 -35.15 -11.14
C GLN A 587 -3.66 -34.31 -11.08
N ALA A 588 -3.65 -33.10 -11.63
CA ALA A 588 -4.82 -32.23 -11.69
C ALA A 588 -5.99 -32.89 -12.44
N ALA A 589 -5.70 -33.59 -13.52
CA ALA A 589 -6.71 -34.37 -14.28
C ALA A 589 -7.35 -35.48 -13.43
N VAL A 590 -6.58 -36.15 -12.56
CA VAL A 590 -7.09 -37.20 -11.66
C VAL A 590 -8.03 -36.63 -10.61
N ILE A 591 -7.68 -35.48 -10.01
CA ILE A 591 -8.51 -34.84 -8.99
C ILE A 591 -9.80 -34.30 -9.59
N SER A 592 -9.74 -33.68 -10.75
CA SER A 592 -10.92 -33.22 -11.48
C SER A 592 -11.89 -34.37 -11.72
N ALA A 593 -11.39 -35.52 -12.16
CA ALA A 593 -12.23 -36.70 -12.41
C ALA A 593 -12.84 -37.28 -11.12
N SER A 594 -12.14 -37.23 -9.99
CA SER A 594 -12.59 -37.77 -8.71
C SER A 594 -13.63 -36.91 -8.00
N ASN A 595 -13.53 -35.58 -8.13
CA ASN A 595 -14.40 -34.64 -7.43
C ASN A 595 -15.62 -34.18 -8.25
N GLY A 596 -15.73 -34.60 -9.53
CA GLY A 596 -16.81 -34.14 -10.42
C GLY A 596 -16.78 -32.66 -10.76
N GLU A 597 -15.69 -31.96 -10.39
CA GLU A 597 -15.47 -30.53 -10.61
C GLU A 597 -14.31 -30.38 -11.60
N PHE A 598 -14.50 -29.52 -12.59
CA PHE A 598 -13.49 -29.36 -13.62
C PHE A 598 -12.41 -28.39 -13.16
N ILE A 599 -11.22 -28.92 -12.88
CA ILE A 599 -9.99 -28.16 -12.81
C ILE A 599 -9.16 -28.55 -14.03
N THR A 600 -8.75 -27.59 -14.83
CA THR A 600 -7.76 -27.79 -15.89
C THR A 600 -6.42 -27.23 -15.44
N ALA A 601 -5.35 -27.95 -15.75
CA ALA A 601 -4.01 -27.44 -15.52
C ALA A 601 -3.39 -27.02 -16.85
N ARG A 602 -2.86 -25.80 -16.89
CA ARG A 602 -2.00 -25.34 -17.98
C ARG A 602 -0.64 -26.02 -17.88
N ASP A 603 0.08 -26.03 -19.00
CA ASP A 603 1.49 -26.41 -18.98
C ASP A 603 2.27 -25.54 -17.99
N TRP A 604 3.08 -26.20 -17.16
CA TRP A 604 3.80 -25.50 -16.11
C TRP A 604 4.99 -24.69 -16.61
N ASN A 605 5.62 -25.06 -17.77
CA ASN A 605 6.69 -24.25 -18.35
C ASN A 605 6.13 -22.93 -18.93
N ASP A 606 4.99 -23.02 -19.64
CA ASP A 606 4.31 -21.85 -20.18
C ASP A 606 3.85 -20.93 -19.04
N THR A 607 3.24 -21.51 -18.00
CA THR A 607 2.81 -20.76 -16.82
C THR A 607 4.01 -20.14 -16.09
N ALA A 608 5.11 -20.87 -15.89
CA ALA A 608 6.31 -20.34 -15.25
C ALA A 608 6.88 -19.15 -16.02
N ALA A 609 6.98 -19.26 -17.36
CA ALA A 609 7.49 -18.18 -18.20
C ALA A 609 6.60 -16.90 -18.09
N GLU A 610 5.29 -17.08 -18.09
CA GLU A 610 4.31 -16.02 -17.93
C GLU A 610 4.45 -15.33 -16.55
N GLN A 611 4.46 -16.12 -15.44
CA GLN A 611 4.54 -15.58 -14.10
C GLN A 611 5.90 -14.92 -13.81
N ILE A 612 7.00 -15.49 -14.30
CA ILE A 612 8.32 -14.86 -14.19
C ILE A 612 8.31 -13.50 -14.90
N THR A 613 7.76 -13.42 -16.10
CA THR A 613 7.65 -12.16 -16.85
C THR A 613 6.81 -11.13 -16.09
N ALA A 614 5.65 -11.54 -15.55
CA ALA A 614 4.77 -10.67 -14.79
C ALA A 614 5.48 -10.14 -13.52
N LEU A 615 6.17 -11.01 -12.78
CA LEU A 615 6.88 -10.64 -11.56
C LEU A 615 8.14 -9.78 -11.83
N GLN A 616 8.81 -9.99 -12.96
CA GLN A 616 9.89 -9.10 -13.42
C GLN A 616 9.35 -7.71 -13.74
N ASN A 617 8.22 -7.62 -14.43
CA ASN A 617 7.55 -6.35 -14.73
C ASN A 617 7.05 -5.65 -13.44
N ALA A 618 6.67 -6.42 -12.41
CA ALA A 618 6.35 -5.88 -11.08
C ALA A 618 7.59 -5.40 -10.31
N GLY A 619 8.79 -5.53 -10.86
CA GLY A 619 10.05 -5.09 -10.26
C GLY A 619 10.50 -5.96 -9.09
N CYS A 620 10.22 -7.27 -9.10
CA CYS A 620 10.67 -8.18 -8.07
C CYS A 620 12.19 -8.39 -8.13
N ASP A 621 12.85 -8.31 -6.96
CA ASP A 621 14.29 -8.57 -6.81
C ASP A 621 14.63 -10.06 -6.84
N ALA A 622 13.71 -10.88 -6.36
CA ALA A 622 13.77 -12.33 -6.40
C ALA A 622 12.40 -12.93 -6.71
N ILE A 623 12.40 -14.06 -7.42
CA ILE A 623 11.18 -14.78 -7.78
C ILE A 623 11.33 -16.23 -7.34
N LEU A 624 10.35 -16.74 -6.61
CA LEU A 624 10.32 -18.11 -6.12
C LEU A 624 9.15 -18.87 -6.71
N ALA A 625 9.44 -20.04 -7.27
CA ALA A 625 8.43 -21.01 -7.68
C ALA A 625 8.28 -22.09 -6.60
N ILE A 626 7.07 -22.35 -6.18
CA ILE A 626 6.73 -23.49 -5.32
C ILE A 626 6.11 -24.54 -6.24
N VAL A 627 6.73 -25.72 -6.32
CA VAL A 627 6.31 -26.78 -7.24
C VAL A 627 5.83 -27.98 -6.44
N SER A 628 4.58 -28.37 -6.65
CA SER A 628 3.95 -29.56 -6.07
C SER A 628 3.90 -30.67 -7.13
N THR A 629 4.61 -31.79 -6.87
CA THR A 629 4.66 -32.98 -7.75
C THR A 629 4.16 -34.23 -7.03
#